data_da20f459bc19d83108668b8bc9276371
#
_entry.id   da20f459bc19d83108668b8bc9276371
#
_cell.length_a   1.000
_cell.length_b   1.000
_cell.length_c   1.000
_cell.angle_alpha   90.00
_cell.angle_beta   90.00
_cell.angle_gamma   90.00
#
_symmetry.space_group_name_H-M   'P 1'
#
loop_
_entity.id
_entity.type
_entity.pdbx_description
1 polymer ?
#
loop_
_entity_poly.entity_id
_entity_poly.type
_entity_poly.pdbx_seq_one_letter_code
_entity_poly.pdbx_strand_id
1 'polypeptide(L)'
;MLVRGHHSGKIFPGRRTGSIPGRPILPDAGVSLLELILVLSLFGTLTAIALALVLQSYKGVQLRLSTSTLFDSGTMALNQMTKELRMAGYPSAKAFTSSAVTSYPGLVATPFITVTAYDVVFQSATHQDGIVEQIEYVLAPGSQNLYRYSTHKNLNGSLQASTVQTLLLNNVQNRIIGTPLFTWNTNPSDTQSFPLNVQSVYINMVLQSTSNESGSPASVTLTATCPRINF
;
A
#
# COMPACT_ATOMS: atom_id res chain seq x y z
N MET A 1 60.48 -10.86 -3.11
CA MET A 1 61.33 -10.31 -4.14
C MET A 1 61.58 -8.84 -3.79
N LEU A 2 62.78 -8.60 -3.24
CA LEU A 2 63.26 -7.29 -2.77
C LEU A 2 63.79 -6.50 -3.94
N VAL A 3 63.43 -5.22 -4.07
CA VAL A 3 64.25 -4.27 -4.84
C VAL A 3 64.46 -3.04 -3.97
N ARG A 4 65.68 -2.90 -3.52
CA ARG A 4 66.33 -1.69 -2.97
C ARG A 4 66.65 -0.74 -4.11
N GLY A 5 66.28 0.52 -3.96
CA GLY A 5 66.79 1.61 -4.79
C GLY A 5 67.44 2.67 -3.93
N HIS A 6 68.76 2.73 -4.05
CA HIS A 6 69.66 3.79 -3.61
C HIS A 6 69.48 5.05 -4.44
N HIS A 7 69.57 6.25 -3.83
CA HIS A 7 70.39 7.34 -4.33
C HIS A 7 70.14 8.62 -3.55
N SER A 8 71.14 9.10 -3.03
CA SER A 8 72.19 10.00 -3.57
C SER A 8 71.83 11.47 -3.33
N GLY A 9 72.60 12.00 -2.37
CA GLY A 9 72.51 13.39 -1.94
C GLY A 9 72.99 14.35 -3.01
N LYS A 10 72.37 15.51 -3.11
CA LYS A 10 72.97 16.71 -3.72
C LYS A 10 72.97 17.82 -2.67
N ILE A 11 74.20 18.14 -2.29
CA ILE A 11 74.60 19.31 -1.54
C ILE A 11 74.38 20.54 -2.42
N PHE A 12 73.62 21.50 -2.05
CA PHE A 12 73.55 22.83 -2.66
C PHE A 12 74.10 23.86 -1.67
N PRO A 13 75.11 24.58 -2.02
CA PRO A 13 75.57 25.71 -1.28
C PRO A 13 74.90 26.99 -1.82
N GLY A 14 74.62 27.92 -1.00
CA GLY A 14 74.31 29.28 -1.42
C GLY A 14 73.06 29.92 -0.77
N ARG A 15 73.23 30.21 0.50
CA ARG A 15 72.28 31.06 1.24
C ARG A 15 72.53 32.53 0.85
N ARG A 16 71.78 33.08 -0.12
CA ARG A 16 71.66 34.51 -0.28
C ARG A 16 70.64 35.07 0.66
N THR A 17 71.08 35.82 1.65
CA THR A 17 70.26 36.64 2.53
C THR A 17 69.71 37.82 1.70
N GLY A 18 68.58 37.58 0.97
CA GLY A 18 67.81 38.65 0.42
C GLY A 18 66.95 39.26 1.53
N SER A 19 67.18 40.52 1.83
CA SER A 19 66.32 41.30 2.69
C SER A 19 64.91 41.34 2.05
N ILE A 20 63.97 40.70 2.69
CA ILE A 20 62.54 40.75 2.32
C ILE A 20 62.07 42.21 2.57
N PRO A 21 61.65 42.96 1.55
CA PRO A 21 61.05 44.26 1.79
C PRO A 21 59.85 44.10 2.71
N GLY A 22 59.78 44.93 3.74
CA GLY A 22 58.77 44.89 4.78
C GLY A 22 57.38 44.80 4.18
N ARG A 23 56.68 43.72 4.46
CA ARG A 23 55.24 43.60 4.22
C ARG A 23 54.58 44.80 4.92
N PRO A 24 53.73 45.57 4.23
CA PRO A 24 52.95 46.55 4.89
C PRO A 24 52.09 45.86 5.96
N ILE A 25 52.33 46.17 7.22
CA ILE A 25 51.48 45.78 8.33
C ILE A 25 50.16 46.49 8.06
N LEU A 26 49.22 45.77 7.48
CA LEU A 26 47.83 46.24 7.40
C LEU A 26 47.38 46.48 8.84
N PRO A 27 46.85 47.65 9.16
CA PRO A 27 46.33 47.90 10.48
C PRO A 27 45.29 46.82 10.79
N ASP A 28 45.39 46.18 11.94
CA ASP A 28 44.36 45.29 12.48
C ASP A 28 43.07 46.12 12.63
N ALA A 29 42.30 46.16 11.54
CA ALA A 29 40.96 46.75 11.57
C ALA A 29 40.10 45.83 12.44
N GLY A 30 39.99 46.16 13.72
CA GLY A 30 39.08 45.47 14.64
C GLY A 30 37.68 45.47 14.04
N VAL A 31 37.04 44.28 13.98
CA VAL A 31 35.67 44.12 13.51
C VAL A 31 34.76 45.03 14.34
N SER A 32 34.05 45.91 13.68
CA SER A 32 33.09 46.81 14.33
C SER A 32 31.95 45.95 14.95
N LEU A 33 31.51 46.31 16.16
CA LEU A 33 30.37 45.66 16.84
C LEU A 33 29.13 45.65 15.94
N LEU A 34 28.93 46.71 15.14
CA LEU A 34 27.86 46.83 14.17
C LEU A 34 28.00 45.81 13.03
N GLU A 35 29.20 45.57 12.53
CA GLU A 35 29.49 44.57 11.49
C GLU A 35 29.22 43.13 12.01
N LEU A 36 29.59 42.86 13.26
CA LEU A 36 29.29 41.56 13.89
C LEU A 36 27.79 41.32 14.02
N ILE A 37 27.00 42.32 14.47
CA ILE A 37 25.55 42.22 14.57
C ILE A 37 24.91 42.00 13.19
N LEU A 38 25.41 42.69 12.17
CA LEU A 38 24.91 42.56 10.80
C LEU A 38 25.17 41.17 10.21
N VAL A 39 26.37 40.62 10.42
CA VAL A 39 26.70 39.24 10.00
C VAL A 39 25.88 38.22 10.73
N LEU A 40 25.71 38.35 12.07
CA LEU A 40 24.89 37.41 12.86
C LEU A 40 23.41 37.46 12.43
N SER A 41 22.85 38.64 12.13
CA SER A 41 21.47 38.76 11.66
C SER A 41 21.29 38.14 10.28
N LEU A 42 22.22 38.36 9.35
CA LEU A 42 22.21 37.72 8.03
C LEU A 42 22.33 36.21 8.13
N PHE A 43 23.26 35.73 8.94
CA PHE A 43 23.44 34.28 9.14
C PHE A 43 22.20 33.67 9.77
N GLY A 44 21.59 34.31 10.77
CA GLY A 44 20.36 33.86 11.40
C GLY A 44 19.18 33.76 10.40
N THR A 45 19.02 34.76 9.52
CA THR A 45 17.95 34.70 8.49
C THR A 45 18.20 33.61 7.46
N LEU A 46 19.43 33.43 6.99
CA LEU A 46 19.79 32.36 6.04
C LEU A 46 19.55 30.98 6.65
N THR A 47 19.94 30.80 7.91
CA THR A 47 19.72 29.53 8.63
C THR A 47 18.23 29.24 8.80
N ALA A 48 17.42 30.25 9.15
CA ALA A 48 15.97 30.10 9.28
C ALA A 48 15.31 29.68 7.95
N ILE A 49 15.72 30.31 6.83
CA ILE A 49 15.21 29.94 5.49
C ILE A 49 15.62 28.51 5.14
N ALA A 50 16.88 28.14 5.35
CA ALA A 50 17.37 26.79 5.08
C ALA A 50 16.59 25.73 5.88
N LEU A 51 16.35 26.00 7.18
CA LEU A 51 15.58 25.10 8.04
C LEU A 51 14.12 24.96 7.56
N ALA A 52 13.49 26.07 7.16
CA ALA A 52 12.12 26.05 6.63
C ALA A 52 12.02 25.18 5.36
N LEU A 53 12.99 25.27 4.44
CA LEU A 53 13.05 24.44 3.22
C LEU A 53 13.25 22.95 3.55
N VAL A 54 14.11 22.64 4.51
CA VAL A 54 14.32 21.25 4.97
C VAL A 54 13.03 20.67 5.54
N LEU A 55 12.34 21.41 6.42
CA LEU A 55 11.07 20.98 7.00
C LEU A 55 9.97 20.77 5.94
N GLN A 56 9.90 21.67 4.95
CA GLN A 56 8.95 21.52 3.85
C GLN A 56 9.27 20.29 2.99
N SER A 57 10.54 20.06 2.68
CA SER A 57 10.98 18.85 1.94
C SER A 57 10.66 17.58 2.71
N TYR A 58 10.91 17.57 4.02
CA TYR A 58 10.60 16.42 4.88
C TYR A 58 9.11 16.08 4.87
N LYS A 59 8.22 17.09 5.02
CA LYS A 59 6.77 16.89 4.93
C LYS A 59 6.36 16.29 3.57
N GLY A 60 6.94 16.78 2.48
CA GLY A 60 6.69 16.26 1.14
C GLY A 60 7.10 14.79 0.96
N VAL A 61 8.23 14.39 1.54
CA VAL A 61 8.69 12.99 1.53
C VAL A 61 7.74 12.09 2.34
N GLN A 62 7.34 12.52 3.55
CA GLN A 62 6.41 11.77 4.39
C GLN A 62 5.06 11.54 3.70
N LEU A 63 4.52 12.56 3.02
CA LEU A 63 3.28 12.43 2.26
C LEU A 63 3.41 11.41 1.11
N ARG A 64 4.51 11.45 0.38
CA ARG A 64 4.78 10.48 -0.71
C ARG A 64 4.91 9.05 -0.19
N LEU A 65 5.63 8.85 0.91
CA LEU A 65 5.78 7.53 1.53
C LEU A 65 4.43 6.98 2.00
N SER A 66 3.62 7.79 2.68
CA SER A 66 2.29 7.36 3.14
C SER A 66 1.36 7.02 1.96
N THR A 67 1.39 7.81 0.88
CA THR A 67 0.61 7.53 -0.34
C THR A 67 1.06 6.25 -1.02
N SER A 68 2.38 6.01 -1.14
CA SER A 68 2.92 4.78 -1.71
C SER A 68 2.50 3.56 -0.90
N THR A 69 2.63 3.61 0.43
CA THR A 69 2.22 2.51 1.31
C THR A 69 0.72 2.19 1.20
N LEU A 70 -0.13 3.22 1.12
CA LEU A 70 -1.57 3.04 0.90
C LEU A 70 -1.85 2.39 -0.46
N PHE A 71 -1.17 2.85 -1.51
CA PHE A 71 -1.33 2.31 -2.85
C PHE A 71 -0.89 0.84 -2.92
N ASP A 72 0.25 0.50 -2.35
CA ASP A 72 0.79 -0.86 -2.36
C ASP A 72 -0.11 -1.82 -1.59
N SER A 73 -0.48 -1.46 -0.35
CA SER A 73 -1.37 -2.29 0.48
C SER A 73 -2.76 -2.44 -0.14
N GLY A 74 -3.31 -1.35 -0.67
CA GLY A 74 -4.59 -1.36 -1.39
C GLY A 74 -4.55 -2.23 -2.63
N THR A 75 -3.48 -2.16 -3.42
CA THR A 75 -3.31 -2.98 -4.63
C THR A 75 -3.19 -4.47 -4.28
N MET A 76 -2.48 -4.82 -3.21
CA MET A 76 -2.40 -6.21 -2.76
C MET A 76 -3.76 -6.76 -2.37
N ALA A 77 -4.53 -6.03 -1.57
CA ALA A 77 -5.87 -6.42 -1.18
C ALA A 77 -6.82 -6.51 -2.39
N LEU A 78 -6.77 -5.53 -3.30
CA LEU A 78 -7.58 -5.52 -4.52
C LEU A 78 -7.27 -6.73 -5.42
N ASN A 79 -5.99 -7.08 -5.59
CA ASN A 79 -5.57 -8.24 -6.36
C ASN A 79 -6.06 -9.56 -5.73
N GLN A 80 -5.98 -9.68 -4.40
CA GLN A 80 -6.52 -10.84 -3.70
C GLN A 80 -8.03 -10.95 -3.90
N MET A 81 -8.79 -9.89 -3.63
CA MET A 81 -10.24 -9.87 -3.84
C MET A 81 -10.61 -10.20 -5.29
N THR A 82 -9.92 -9.61 -6.26
CA THR A 82 -10.17 -9.83 -7.69
C THR A 82 -9.94 -11.30 -8.07
N LYS A 83 -8.85 -11.89 -7.60
CA LYS A 83 -8.52 -13.30 -7.85
C LYS A 83 -9.60 -14.23 -7.28
N GLU A 84 -10.01 -14.01 -6.04
CA GLU A 84 -10.97 -14.87 -5.36
C GLU A 84 -12.40 -14.69 -5.91
N LEU A 85 -12.83 -13.45 -6.17
CA LEU A 85 -14.15 -13.17 -6.76
C LEU A 85 -14.31 -13.73 -8.18
N ARG A 86 -13.25 -13.77 -8.98
CA ARG A 86 -13.28 -14.43 -10.30
C ARG A 86 -13.55 -15.92 -10.20
N MET A 87 -13.13 -16.56 -9.11
CA MET A 87 -13.31 -17.99 -8.85
C MET A 87 -14.64 -18.27 -8.13
N ALA A 88 -15.47 -17.28 -7.89
CA ALA A 88 -16.77 -17.45 -7.22
C ALA A 88 -17.64 -18.49 -7.96
N GLY A 89 -18.08 -19.53 -7.23
CA GLY A 89 -18.85 -20.65 -7.80
C GLY A 89 -18.00 -21.76 -8.43
N TYR A 90 -16.69 -21.72 -8.26
CA TYR A 90 -15.83 -22.83 -8.68
C TYR A 90 -15.45 -23.74 -7.50
N PRO A 91 -15.54 -25.07 -7.66
CA PRO A 91 -16.07 -25.80 -8.80
C PRO A 91 -17.62 -25.79 -8.87
N SER A 92 -18.14 -25.71 -10.07
CA SER A 92 -19.59 -25.73 -10.31
C SER A 92 -20.13 -27.16 -10.32
N ALA A 93 -21.46 -27.30 -10.17
CA ALA A 93 -22.11 -28.61 -10.27
C ALA A 93 -21.85 -29.34 -11.58
N LYS A 94 -21.59 -28.59 -12.67
CA LYS A 94 -21.29 -29.15 -14.00
C LYS A 94 -19.95 -29.93 -14.05
N ALA A 95 -19.04 -29.66 -13.12
CA ALA A 95 -17.77 -30.34 -13.04
C ALA A 95 -17.87 -31.76 -12.49
N PHE A 96 -19.04 -32.15 -11.94
CA PHE A 96 -19.25 -33.42 -11.26
C PHE A 96 -20.42 -34.22 -11.85
N THR A 97 -20.46 -35.53 -11.60
CA THR A 97 -21.63 -36.36 -11.88
C THR A 97 -22.78 -36.02 -10.93
N SER A 98 -24.03 -36.19 -11.36
CA SER A 98 -25.21 -35.91 -10.53
C SER A 98 -25.19 -36.74 -9.23
N SER A 99 -24.72 -37.96 -9.24
CA SER A 99 -24.57 -38.82 -8.08
C SER A 99 -23.53 -38.25 -7.09
N ALA A 100 -22.41 -37.74 -7.59
CA ALA A 100 -21.38 -37.15 -6.74
C ALA A 100 -21.90 -35.88 -6.06
N VAL A 101 -22.63 -35.01 -6.78
CA VAL A 101 -23.25 -33.77 -6.22
C VAL A 101 -24.27 -34.13 -5.14
N THR A 102 -25.07 -35.15 -5.35
CA THR A 102 -26.07 -35.57 -4.36
C THR A 102 -25.42 -36.18 -3.10
N SER A 103 -24.38 -37.01 -3.28
CA SER A 103 -23.68 -37.65 -2.16
C SER A 103 -22.77 -36.73 -1.38
N TYR A 104 -22.17 -35.74 -2.08
CA TYR A 104 -21.17 -34.80 -1.53
C TYR A 104 -21.46 -33.36 -1.96
N PRO A 105 -22.56 -32.74 -1.47
CA PRO A 105 -22.92 -31.36 -1.88
C PRO A 105 -21.87 -30.32 -1.51
N GLY A 106 -20.95 -30.66 -0.61
CA GLY A 106 -19.83 -29.81 -0.26
C GLY A 106 -18.78 -29.63 -1.35
N LEU A 107 -18.74 -30.49 -2.37
CA LEU A 107 -17.84 -30.34 -3.51
C LEU A 107 -18.20 -29.17 -4.43
N VAL A 108 -19.46 -28.71 -4.39
CA VAL A 108 -19.97 -27.67 -5.28
C VAL A 108 -19.95 -26.32 -4.55
N ALA A 109 -19.42 -25.30 -5.21
CA ALA A 109 -19.42 -23.94 -4.69
C ALA A 109 -20.64 -23.13 -5.18
N THR A 110 -21.23 -22.36 -4.29
CA THR A 110 -22.26 -21.37 -4.63
C THR A 110 -21.61 -20.05 -5.05
N PRO A 111 -21.93 -19.50 -6.23
CA PRO A 111 -21.18 -18.33 -6.75
C PRO A 111 -21.29 -17.11 -5.84
N PHE A 112 -22.52 -16.70 -5.53
CA PHE A 112 -22.77 -15.59 -4.61
C PHE A 112 -23.91 -15.93 -3.68
N ILE A 113 -23.72 -15.66 -2.38
CA ILE A 113 -24.70 -15.89 -1.32
C ILE A 113 -25.29 -14.54 -0.90
N THR A 114 -24.43 -13.53 -0.79
CA THR A 114 -24.80 -12.16 -0.45
C THR A 114 -23.96 -11.19 -1.26
N VAL A 115 -24.56 -10.15 -1.78
CA VAL A 115 -23.86 -9.00 -2.39
C VAL A 115 -24.56 -7.74 -1.95
N THR A 116 -23.86 -6.90 -1.20
CA THR A 116 -24.33 -5.60 -0.74
C THR A 116 -23.29 -4.52 -1.04
N ALA A 117 -23.59 -3.28 -0.75
CA ALA A 117 -22.66 -2.17 -0.95
C ALA A 117 -21.31 -2.32 -0.18
N TYR A 118 -21.29 -3.10 0.91
CA TYR A 118 -20.15 -3.19 1.82
C TYR A 118 -19.78 -4.61 2.24
N ASP A 119 -20.48 -5.59 1.69
CA ASP A 119 -20.30 -6.99 2.04
C ASP A 119 -20.57 -7.87 0.83
N VAL A 120 -19.71 -8.85 0.59
CA VAL A 120 -19.87 -9.87 -0.44
C VAL A 120 -19.50 -11.24 0.11
N VAL A 121 -20.43 -12.21 0.01
CA VAL A 121 -20.25 -13.59 0.45
C VAL A 121 -20.40 -14.51 -0.75
N PHE A 122 -19.46 -15.41 -0.94
CA PHE A 122 -19.44 -16.41 -2.02
C PHE A 122 -18.70 -17.66 -1.60
N GLN A 123 -18.81 -18.72 -2.39
CA GLN A 123 -18.05 -19.94 -2.20
C GLN A 123 -17.11 -20.18 -3.37
N SER A 124 -15.92 -20.70 -3.06
CA SER A 124 -14.89 -20.99 -4.06
C SER A 124 -13.86 -21.97 -3.50
N ALA A 125 -13.27 -22.80 -4.35
CA ALA A 125 -12.07 -23.55 -4.03
C ALA A 125 -10.84 -22.75 -4.48
N THR A 126 -10.40 -21.81 -3.66
CA THR A 126 -9.28 -20.93 -3.96
C THR A 126 -7.91 -21.54 -3.73
N HIS A 127 -7.86 -22.60 -2.93
CA HIS A 127 -6.64 -23.36 -2.62
C HIS A 127 -6.48 -24.58 -3.51
N GLN A 128 -5.24 -25.05 -3.64
CA GLN A 128 -4.92 -26.23 -4.48
C GLN A 128 -5.42 -27.58 -3.90
N ASP A 129 -5.88 -27.58 -2.66
CA ASP A 129 -6.44 -28.75 -1.98
C ASP A 129 -7.84 -29.14 -2.48
N GLY A 130 -8.47 -28.30 -3.30
CA GLY A 130 -9.81 -28.52 -3.85
C GLY A 130 -10.94 -28.37 -2.83
N ILE A 131 -10.66 -27.93 -1.60
CA ILE A 131 -11.68 -27.71 -0.58
C ILE A 131 -12.44 -26.44 -0.90
N VAL A 132 -13.77 -26.52 -0.91
CA VAL A 132 -14.63 -25.36 -1.06
C VAL A 132 -14.67 -24.56 0.24
N GLU A 133 -14.41 -23.27 0.14
CA GLU A 133 -14.52 -22.34 1.25
C GLU A 133 -15.65 -21.35 1.00
N GLN A 134 -16.34 -20.96 2.06
CA GLN A 134 -17.14 -19.73 2.04
C GLN A 134 -16.24 -18.58 2.42
N ILE A 135 -16.18 -17.60 1.53
CA ILE A 135 -15.36 -16.38 1.67
C ILE A 135 -16.32 -15.21 1.80
N GLU A 136 -16.03 -14.36 2.77
CA GLU A 136 -16.74 -13.11 3.02
C GLU A 136 -15.75 -11.96 3.05
N TYR A 137 -16.03 -10.93 2.29
CA TYR A 137 -15.36 -9.63 2.38
C TYR A 137 -16.33 -8.61 2.95
N VAL A 138 -16.01 -8.06 4.10
CA VAL A 138 -16.87 -7.09 4.78
C VAL A 138 -16.09 -5.87 5.24
N LEU A 139 -16.59 -4.69 4.88
CA LEU A 139 -16.18 -3.43 5.50
C LEU A 139 -16.99 -3.25 6.76
N ALA A 140 -16.36 -3.45 7.93
CA ALA A 140 -17.05 -3.51 9.21
C ALA A 140 -17.82 -2.21 9.53
N PRO A 141 -19.06 -2.31 10.05
CA PRO A 141 -19.82 -1.15 10.46
C PRO A 141 -19.10 -0.33 11.54
N GLY A 142 -19.11 0.99 11.41
CA GLY A 142 -18.49 1.89 12.39
C GLY A 142 -16.98 1.86 12.42
N SER A 143 -16.34 1.14 11.49
CA SER A 143 -14.87 1.08 11.36
C SER A 143 -14.44 1.33 9.93
N GLN A 144 -13.13 1.51 9.75
CA GLN A 144 -12.48 1.65 8.45
C GLN A 144 -11.74 0.35 8.04
N ASN A 145 -12.07 -0.76 8.71
CA ASN A 145 -11.37 -2.02 8.52
C ASN A 145 -12.12 -2.91 7.54
N LEU A 146 -11.43 -3.34 6.51
CA LEU A 146 -11.87 -4.36 5.57
C LEU A 146 -11.35 -5.71 6.02
N TYR A 147 -12.25 -6.63 6.32
CA TYR A 147 -11.94 -7.98 6.74
C TYR A 147 -12.24 -8.98 5.64
N ARG A 148 -11.48 -10.06 5.64
CA ARG A 148 -11.75 -11.30 4.94
C ARG A 148 -12.01 -12.40 5.97
N TYR A 149 -13.15 -13.07 5.83
CA TYR A 149 -13.44 -14.28 6.56
C TYR A 149 -13.41 -15.47 5.60
N SER A 150 -12.87 -16.61 6.04
CA SER A 150 -12.99 -17.85 5.31
C SER A 150 -13.39 -18.98 6.23
N THR A 151 -14.30 -19.83 5.75
CA THR A 151 -14.85 -20.97 6.47
C THR A 151 -14.90 -22.15 5.51
N HIS A 152 -14.26 -23.26 5.87
CA HIS A 152 -14.27 -24.45 5.05
C HIS A 152 -15.67 -25.08 5.00
N LYS A 153 -16.00 -25.64 3.85
CA LYS A 153 -17.24 -26.38 3.65
C LYS A 153 -16.97 -27.89 3.79
N ASN A 154 -17.74 -28.56 4.62
CA ASN A 154 -17.70 -30.00 4.78
C ASN A 154 -18.28 -30.69 3.54
N LEU A 155 -17.92 -31.94 3.31
CA LEU A 155 -18.45 -32.75 2.20
C LEU A 155 -19.98 -32.88 2.19
N ASN A 156 -20.61 -32.84 3.35
CA ASN A 156 -22.08 -32.82 3.49
C ASN A 156 -22.75 -31.45 3.18
N GLY A 157 -21.95 -30.47 2.80
CA GLY A 157 -22.42 -29.14 2.45
C GLY A 157 -22.55 -28.15 3.61
N SER A 158 -22.38 -28.58 4.86
CA SER A 158 -22.38 -27.67 6.03
C SER A 158 -21.06 -26.90 6.12
N LEU A 159 -21.07 -25.72 6.73
CA LEU A 159 -19.85 -25.00 7.06
C LEU A 159 -19.22 -25.54 8.34
N GLN A 160 -17.89 -25.49 8.40
CA GLN A 160 -17.17 -25.79 9.65
C GLN A 160 -17.45 -24.72 10.70
N ALA A 161 -17.31 -25.08 11.98
CA ALA A 161 -17.47 -24.12 13.07
C ALA A 161 -16.33 -23.09 13.18
N SER A 162 -15.16 -23.41 12.59
CA SER A 162 -14.00 -22.52 12.62
C SER A 162 -13.99 -21.57 11.44
N THR A 163 -13.98 -20.28 11.72
CA THR A 163 -13.83 -19.22 10.72
C THR A 163 -12.48 -18.52 10.92
N VAL A 164 -11.72 -18.39 9.84
CA VAL A 164 -10.46 -17.63 9.85
C VAL A 164 -10.78 -16.18 9.47
N GLN A 165 -10.46 -15.26 10.36
CA GLN A 165 -10.57 -13.82 10.11
C GLN A 165 -9.20 -13.24 9.77
N THR A 166 -9.11 -12.47 8.71
CA THR A 166 -7.92 -11.73 8.29
C THR A 166 -8.27 -10.27 8.08
N LEU A 167 -7.54 -9.37 8.72
CA LEU A 167 -7.59 -7.94 8.39
C LEU A 167 -6.84 -7.73 7.09
N LEU A 168 -7.55 -7.31 6.03
CA LEU A 168 -6.95 -7.00 4.74
C LEU A 168 -6.39 -5.59 4.69
N LEU A 169 -7.21 -4.65 5.12
CA LEU A 169 -6.88 -3.23 5.10
C LEU A 169 -7.52 -2.51 6.27
N ASN A 170 -6.82 -1.50 6.75
CA ASN A 170 -7.37 -0.42 7.56
C ASN A 170 -7.53 0.84 6.69
N ASN A 171 -8.14 1.88 7.25
CA ASN A 171 -8.30 3.20 6.61
C ASN A 171 -9.13 3.22 5.31
N VAL A 172 -10.06 2.28 5.13
CA VAL A 172 -11.04 2.26 4.04
C VAL A 172 -12.18 3.22 4.36
N GLN A 173 -12.32 4.28 3.55
CA GLN A 173 -13.24 5.40 3.82
C GLN A 173 -14.65 5.22 3.25
N ASN A 174 -14.89 4.20 2.47
CA ASN A 174 -16.11 4.02 1.69
C ASN A 174 -17.40 4.21 2.49
N ARG A 175 -17.50 3.66 3.72
CA ARG A 175 -18.69 3.86 4.57
C ARG A 175 -18.82 5.29 5.07
N ILE A 176 -17.71 5.96 5.38
CA ILE A 176 -17.73 7.32 5.92
C ILE A 176 -18.18 8.31 4.87
N ILE A 177 -17.72 8.14 3.62
CA ILE A 177 -18.07 9.02 2.48
C ILE A 177 -19.37 8.59 1.79
N GLY A 178 -20.03 7.51 2.25
CA GLY A 178 -21.28 7.00 1.67
C GLY A 178 -21.11 6.39 0.26
N THR A 179 -19.90 6.02 -0.13
CA THR A 179 -19.62 5.41 -1.45
C THR A 179 -19.61 3.89 -1.33
N PRO A 180 -20.36 3.14 -2.14
CA PRO A 180 -20.31 1.68 -2.15
C PRO A 180 -18.89 1.17 -2.40
N LEU A 181 -18.46 0.18 -1.60
CA LEU A 181 -17.22 -0.58 -1.86
C LEU A 181 -17.46 -1.59 -2.99
N PHE A 182 -18.63 -2.25 -2.99
CA PHE A 182 -19.04 -3.20 -4.00
C PHE A 182 -20.27 -2.71 -4.75
N THR A 183 -20.24 -2.83 -6.06
CA THR A 183 -21.39 -2.74 -6.94
C THR A 183 -21.39 -3.93 -7.88
N TRP A 184 -22.52 -4.27 -8.49
CA TRP A 184 -22.62 -5.50 -9.27
C TRP A 184 -23.48 -5.30 -10.51
N ASN A 185 -23.27 -6.21 -11.47
CA ASN A 185 -24.11 -6.34 -12.65
C ASN A 185 -24.71 -7.76 -12.67
N THR A 186 -26.00 -7.86 -13.02
CA THR A 186 -26.73 -9.11 -13.12
C THR A 186 -26.99 -9.47 -14.58
N ASN A 187 -27.14 -10.77 -14.86
CA ASN A 187 -27.59 -11.24 -16.16
C ASN A 187 -29.12 -11.19 -16.22
N PRO A 188 -29.71 -10.30 -17.03
CA PRO A 188 -31.18 -10.22 -17.14
C PRO A 188 -31.80 -11.47 -17.80
N SER A 189 -30.99 -12.26 -18.55
CA SER A 189 -31.43 -13.50 -19.20
C SER A 189 -31.28 -14.74 -18.29
N ASP A 190 -30.69 -14.59 -17.10
CA ASP A 190 -30.54 -15.70 -16.16
C ASP A 190 -31.86 -15.86 -15.37
N THR A 191 -32.37 -17.08 -15.35
CA THR A 191 -33.58 -17.44 -14.60
C THR A 191 -33.37 -17.54 -13.09
N GLN A 192 -32.12 -17.48 -12.63
CA GLN A 192 -31.79 -17.50 -11.22
C GLN A 192 -32.11 -16.15 -10.58
N SER A 193 -32.59 -16.19 -9.34
CA SER A 193 -32.82 -14.99 -8.55
C SER A 193 -31.51 -14.39 -8.03
N PHE A 194 -31.53 -13.08 -7.75
CA PHE A 194 -30.43 -12.42 -7.03
C PHE A 194 -30.15 -13.10 -5.68
N PRO A 195 -28.88 -13.30 -5.27
CA PRO A 195 -27.67 -12.85 -5.92
C PRO A 195 -27.01 -13.87 -6.88
N LEU A 196 -27.65 -15.00 -7.15
CA LEU A 196 -27.06 -16.08 -7.98
C LEU A 196 -26.84 -15.67 -9.44
N ASN A 197 -27.63 -14.72 -9.94
CA ASN A 197 -27.51 -14.18 -11.29
C ASN A 197 -26.49 -13.04 -11.46
N VAL A 198 -25.67 -12.76 -10.42
CA VAL A 198 -24.58 -11.77 -10.52
C VAL A 198 -23.52 -12.26 -11.50
N GLN A 199 -23.22 -11.44 -12.50
CA GLN A 199 -22.20 -11.72 -13.53
C GLN A 199 -20.85 -11.11 -13.19
N SER A 200 -20.86 -9.93 -12.62
CA SER A 200 -19.63 -9.22 -12.25
C SER A 200 -19.82 -8.39 -10.99
N VAL A 201 -18.75 -8.29 -10.24
CA VAL A 201 -18.63 -7.39 -9.09
C VAL A 201 -17.60 -6.33 -9.40
N TYR A 202 -17.95 -5.08 -9.16
CA TYR A 202 -17.05 -3.94 -9.26
C TYR A 202 -16.62 -3.56 -7.86
N ILE A 203 -15.33 -3.39 -7.66
CA ILE A 203 -14.74 -2.92 -6.42
C ILE A 203 -14.33 -1.47 -6.63
N ASN A 204 -14.76 -0.59 -5.73
CA ASN A 204 -14.36 0.81 -5.68
C ASN A 204 -13.87 1.14 -4.27
N MET A 205 -12.58 1.14 -4.05
CA MET A 205 -11.98 1.25 -2.73
C MET A 205 -11.29 2.61 -2.56
N VAL A 206 -11.73 3.37 -1.57
CA VAL A 206 -11.17 4.67 -1.21
C VAL A 206 -10.39 4.52 0.09
N LEU A 207 -9.08 4.74 0.03
CA LEU A 207 -8.15 4.68 1.16
C LEU A 207 -7.71 6.07 1.57
N GLN A 208 -7.50 6.30 2.86
CA GLN A 208 -7.02 7.57 3.37
C GLN A 208 -5.93 7.35 4.44
N SER A 209 -4.88 8.15 4.39
CA SER A 209 -3.82 8.13 5.41
C SER A 209 -4.34 8.67 6.74
N THR A 210 -3.89 8.05 7.84
CA THR A 210 -4.14 8.55 9.20
C THR A 210 -3.20 9.69 9.61
N SER A 211 -2.14 9.96 8.85
CA SER A 211 -1.15 10.97 9.21
C SER A 211 -1.67 12.39 8.92
N ASN A 212 -2.02 13.11 9.99
CA ASN A 212 -2.51 14.51 9.94
C ASN A 212 -1.40 15.57 10.02
N GLU A 213 -0.12 15.19 9.96
CA GLU A 213 1.00 16.12 10.19
C GLU A 213 1.16 17.20 9.10
N SER A 214 0.55 17.01 7.92
CA SER A 214 0.68 17.95 6.79
C SER A 214 -0.60 18.69 6.41
N GLY A 215 -1.66 18.60 7.21
CA GLY A 215 -2.90 19.38 7.02
C GLY A 215 -3.95 18.75 6.10
N SER A 216 -3.61 17.92 5.13
CA SER A 216 -4.57 17.17 4.30
C SER A 216 -4.15 15.71 4.22
N PRO A 217 -5.01 14.77 4.62
CA PRO A 217 -4.67 13.36 4.53
C PRO A 217 -4.55 12.93 3.06
N ALA A 218 -3.54 12.12 2.75
CA ALA A 218 -3.41 11.50 1.44
C ALA A 218 -4.57 10.53 1.21
N SER A 219 -5.18 10.57 0.03
CA SER A 219 -6.21 9.63 -0.38
C SER A 219 -5.87 8.95 -1.69
N VAL A 220 -6.23 7.68 -1.81
CA VAL A 220 -6.04 6.85 -3.01
C VAL A 220 -7.35 6.14 -3.32
N THR A 221 -7.79 6.19 -4.57
CA THR A 221 -8.95 5.43 -5.04
C THR A 221 -8.47 4.32 -5.97
N LEU A 222 -8.84 3.08 -5.65
CA LEU A 222 -8.52 1.90 -6.43
C LEU A 222 -9.81 1.24 -6.92
N THR A 223 -9.85 0.85 -8.19
CA THR A 223 -11.01 0.20 -8.79
C THR A 223 -10.63 -1.08 -9.51
N ALA A 224 -11.50 -2.07 -9.46
CA ALA A 224 -11.37 -3.30 -10.22
C ALA A 224 -12.73 -3.83 -10.68
N THR A 225 -12.73 -4.54 -11.80
CA THR A 225 -13.89 -5.28 -12.29
C THR A 225 -13.57 -6.77 -12.22
N CYS A 226 -14.44 -7.51 -11.54
CA CYS A 226 -14.31 -8.94 -11.33
C CYS A 226 -15.44 -9.66 -12.08
N PRO A 227 -15.29 -9.99 -13.36
CA PRO A 227 -16.25 -10.84 -14.04
C PRO A 227 -16.15 -12.25 -13.45
N ARG A 228 -17.31 -12.86 -13.20
CA ARG A 228 -17.39 -14.28 -12.82
C ARG A 228 -16.97 -15.13 -14.01
N ILE A 229 -16.07 -16.08 -13.79
CA ILE A 229 -15.74 -17.08 -14.80
C ILE A 229 -16.88 -18.11 -14.78
N ASN A 230 -17.63 -18.20 -15.89
CA ASN A 230 -18.67 -19.22 -16.04
C ASN A 230 -18.00 -20.56 -16.34
N PHE A 231 -17.97 -21.42 -15.34
CA PHE A 231 -17.51 -22.81 -15.45
C PHE A 231 -18.64 -23.76 -15.81
#